data_30d6c9dc37816a276e5ac33ac1ca25df
#
_entry.id   30d6c9dc37816a276e5ac33ac1ca25df
#
_cell.length_a   1.000
_cell.length_b   1.000
_cell.length_c   1.000
_cell.angle_alpha   90.00
_cell.angle_beta   90.00
_cell.angle_gamma   90.00
#
_symmetry.space_group_name_H-M   'P 1'
#
loop_
_entity.id
_entity.type
_entity.pdbx_description
1 polymer ?
#
loop_
_entity_poly.entity_id
_entity_poly.type
_entity_poly.pdbx_seq_one_letter_code
_entity_poly.pdbx_strand_id
1 'polypeptide(L)'
;MSNEIIMTYEFNGETKEFHCATTLPLTTKLRAAENIANAVVDEVVGYNPIMRDFFCNVQIIKEITDIELPQDIDECERFLAETDIMEILEEDDDVYDIIVDIKSGARELISHYLNRDAHRSALEETIREVGTFFAKLNELLSGVDTEKLIDAVGNFATGLKRLNISEEDVKKFLKTVDEVQQ
;
A
#
# COMPACT_ATOMS: atom_id res chain seq x y z
N MET A 1 23.10 21.87 9.49
CA MET A 1 23.09 21.51 10.91
C MET A 1 21.67 21.07 11.19
N SER A 2 21.45 19.80 11.55
CA SER A 2 20.14 19.38 12.05
C SER A 2 19.94 20.09 13.39
N ASN A 3 18.85 20.84 13.53
CA ASN A 3 18.47 21.36 14.83
C ASN A 3 17.95 20.14 15.61
N GLU A 4 18.55 19.88 16.76
CA GLU A 4 18.15 18.78 17.65
C GLU A 4 17.73 19.40 18.98
N ILE A 5 16.71 18.83 19.58
CA ILE A 5 16.27 19.14 20.95
C ILE A 5 16.48 17.92 21.84
N ILE A 6 16.66 18.14 23.12
CA ILE A 6 16.77 17.07 24.12
C ILE A 6 15.41 16.96 24.82
N MET A 7 14.87 15.75 24.82
CA MET A 7 13.62 15.39 25.48
C MET A 7 13.87 14.27 26.48
N THR A 8 12.90 14.00 27.35
CA THR A 8 13.00 12.95 28.36
C THR A 8 11.75 12.09 28.35
N TYR A 9 11.92 10.79 28.63
CA TYR A 9 10.82 9.86 28.88
C TYR A 9 11.10 9.00 30.12
N GLU A 10 10.07 8.45 30.70
CA GLU A 10 10.20 7.49 31.80
C GLU A 10 9.98 6.07 31.30
N PHE A 11 10.88 5.16 31.69
CA PHE A 11 10.73 3.74 31.40
C PHE A 11 11.31 2.91 32.55
N ASN A 12 10.53 1.93 33.05
CA ASN A 12 10.89 1.11 34.21
C ASN A 12 11.27 1.91 35.48
N GLY A 13 10.68 3.11 35.67
CA GLY A 13 10.97 3.99 36.80
C GLY A 13 12.28 4.77 36.69
N GLU A 14 12.92 4.78 35.52
CA GLU A 14 14.09 5.58 35.21
C GLU A 14 13.72 6.65 34.17
N THR A 15 14.15 7.89 34.44
CA THR A 15 14.07 8.98 33.44
C THR A 15 15.25 8.87 32.50
N LYS A 16 15.00 8.84 31.21
CA LYS A 16 16.00 8.77 30.15
C LYS A 16 15.91 10.00 29.24
N GLU A 17 17.06 10.51 28.82
CA GLU A 17 17.18 11.59 27.85
C GLU A 17 17.38 11.00 26.45
N PHE A 18 16.86 11.69 25.44
CA PHE A 18 17.07 11.36 24.03
C PHE A 18 17.15 12.64 23.18
N HIS A 19 17.79 12.53 22.04
CA HIS A 19 17.86 13.59 21.06
C HIS A 19 16.79 13.43 20.01
N CYS A 20 16.09 14.50 19.68
CA CYS A 20 15.06 14.54 18.67
C CYS A 20 15.38 15.59 17.61
N ALA A 21 15.33 15.20 16.34
CA ALA A 21 15.53 16.10 15.20
C ALA A 21 14.27 16.96 14.98
N THR A 22 14.42 18.29 14.96
CA THR A 22 13.33 19.23 14.64
C THR A 22 13.23 19.54 13.16
N THR A 23 14.13 18.99 12.34
CA THR A 23 14.09 19.13 10.88
C THR A 23 14.55 17.83 10.21
N LEU A 24 13.80 17.35 9.21
CA LEU A 24 14.20 16.21 8.39
C LEU A 24 14.20 16.57 6.90
N PRO A 25 15.21 16.08 6.13
CA PRO A 25 15.19 16.16 4.68
C PRO A 25 13.94 15.50 4.10
N LEU A 26 13.38 16.08 3.02
CA LEU A 26 12.23 15.52 2.33
C LEU A 26 12.45 14.04 1.91
N THR A 27 13.65 13.70 1.46
CA THR A 27 14.03 12.33 1.08
C THR A 27 13.92 11.35 2.25
N THR A 28 14.23 11.78 3.48
CA THR A 28 14.09 10.97 4.69
C THR A 28 12.63 10.78 5.05
N LYS A 29 11.82 11.85 4.99
CA LYS A 29 10.37 11.77 5.22
C LYS A 29 9.69 10.80 4.22
N LEU A 30 10.05 10.90 2.93
CA LEU A 30 9.53 10.00 1.89
C LEU A 30 9.92 8.54 2.14
N ARG A 31 11.20 8.28 2.47
CA ARG A 31 11.67 6.93 2.81
C ARG A 31 10.94 6.36 4.03
N ALA A 32 10.72 7.16 5.06
CA ALA A 32 9.94 6.75 6.23
C ALA A 32 8.50 6.36 5.85
N ALA A 33 7.84 7.19 5.04
CA ALA A 33 6.50 6.92 4.54
C ALA A 33 6.43 5.64 3.68
N GLU A 34 7.41 5.41 2.80
CA GLU A 34 7.54 4.19 2.00
C GLU A 34 7.75 2.94 2.88
N ASN A 35 8.61 3.02 3.88
CA ASN A 35 8.85 1.91 4.81
C ASN A 35 7.58 1.52 5.57
N ILE A 36 6.81 2.51 6.05
CA ILE A 36 5.52 2.29 6.70
C ILE A 36 4.54 1.62 5.73
N ALA A 37 4.38 2.16 4.53
CA ALA A 37 3.45 1.63 3.54
C ALA A 37 3.78 0.18 3.18
N ASN A 38 5.06 -0.13 2.94
CA ASN A 38 5.53 -1.48 2.63
C ASN A 38 5.38 -2.47 3.79
N ALA A 39 5.48 -2.01 5.05
CA ALA A 39 5.29 -2.87 6.21
C ALA A 39 3.81 -3.22 6.47
N VAL A 40 2.89 -2.37 6.00
CA VAL A 40 1.46 -2.49 6.29
C VAL A 40 0.68 -3.12 5.13
N VAL A 41 1.19 -3.01 3.90
CA VAL A 41 0.59 -3.59 2.69
C VAL A 41 1.46 -4.74 2.21
N ASP A 42 0.97 -5.97 2.38
CA ASP A 42 1.61 -7.19 1.89
C ASP A 42 0.94 -7.65 0.59
N GLU A 43 1.72 -8.11 -0.38
CA GLU A 43 1.20 -8.55 -1.68
C GLU A 43 0.29 -9.79 -1.58
N VAL A 44 0.46 -10.61 -0.54
CA VAL A 44 -0.26 -11.88 -0.36
C VAL A 44 -1.43 -11.75 0.62
N VAL A 45 -1.19 -11.07 1.76
CA VAL A 45 -2.15 -10.93 2.85
C VAL A 45 -3.00 -9.66 2.71
N GLY A 46 -2.51 -8.68 1.93
CA GLY A 46 -3.15 -7.39 1.74
C GLY A 46 -2.86 -6.40 2.87
N TYR A 47 -3.77 -5.46 3.10
CA TYR A 47 -3.61 -4.40 4.07
C TYR A 47 -3.91 -4.87 5.51
N ASN A 48 -2.97 -4.61 6.43
CA ASN A 48 -3.15 -4.86 7.86
C ASN A 48 -3.34 -3.54 8.64
N PRO A 49 -4.59 -3.12 8.92
CA PRO A 49 -4.87 -1.86 9.59
C PRO A 49 -4.44 -1.83 11.06
N ILE A 50 -4.37 -2.99 11.73
CA ILE A 50 -3.99 -3.10 13.15
C ILE A 50 -2.50 -2.74 13.32
N MET A 51 -1.67 -3.20 12.40
CA MET A 51 -0.23 -2.96 12.44
C MET A 51 0.17 -1.56 11.95
N ARG A 52 -0.75 -0.82 11.34
CA ARG A 52 -0.42 0.49 10.75
C ARG A 52 0.12 1.47 11.77
N ASP A 53 -0.60 1.66 12.87
CA ASP A 53 -0.24 2.67 13.87
C ASP A 53 1.04 2.26 14.61
N PHE A 54 1.23 0.97 14.86
CA PHE A 54 2.48 0.43 15.42
C PHE A 54 3.68 0.73 14.50
N PHE A 55 3.62 0.36 13.22
CA PHE A 55 4.71 0.62 12.28
C PHE A 55 4.94 2.11 12.03
N CYS A 56 3.89 2.93 12.03
CA CYS A 56 4.04 4.39 11.98
C CYS A 56 4.87 4.90 13.14
N ASN A 57 4.52 4.54 14.37
CA ASN A 57 5.21 4.99 15.58
C ASN A 57 6.66 4.51 15.60
N VAL A 58 6.90 3.21 15.34
CA VAL A 58 8.26 2.64 15.27
C VAL A 58 9.12 3.36 14.24
N GLN A 59 8.61 3.59 13.04
CA GLN A 59 9.39 4.22 11.97
C GLN A 59 9.65 5.71 12.25
N ILE A 60 8.69 6.42 12.81
CA ILE A 60 8.85 7.82 13.21
C ILE A 60 9.95 7.94 14.26
N ILE A 61 9.87 7.18 15.36
CA ILE A 61 10.88 7.20 16.43
C ILE A 61 12.27 6.91 15.85
N LYS A 62 12.42 5.90 15.00
CA LYS A 62 13.71 5.55 14.36
C LYS A 62 14.29 6.65 13.49
N GLU A 63 13.47 7.45 12.83
CA GLU A 63 13.96 8.48 11.90
C GLU A 63 14.23 9.83 12.57
N ILE A 64 13.53 10.14 13.66
CA ILE A 64 13.64 11.46 14.30
C ILE A 64 14.35 11.44 15.65
N THR A 65 14.60 10.24 16.23
CA THR A 65 15.26 10.13 17.55
C THR A 65 16.45 9.19 17.51
N ASP A 66 17.27 9.26 18.55
CA ASP A 66 18.37 8.32 18.82
C ASP A 66 17.96 7.17 19.76
N ILE A 67 16.66 6.96 19.99
CA ILE A 67 16.15 5.89 20.85
C ILE A 67 16.34 4.53 20.17
N GLU A 68 17.03 3.63 20.88
CA GLU A 68 17.14 2.24 20.47
C GLU A 68 15.88 1.46 20.87
N LEU A 69 15.03 1.16 19.89
CA LEU A 69 13.82 0.37 20.10
C LEU A 69 14.14 -1.12 20.24
N PRO A 70 13.40 -1.86 21.08
CA PRO A 70 13.49 -3.32 21.15
C PRO A 70 13.26 -3.96 19.77
N GLN A 71 13.97 -5.06 19.47
CA GLN A 71 13.83 -5.79 18.20
C GLN A 71 12.63 -6.73 18.20
N ASP A 72 12.25 -7.22 19.37
CA ASP A 72 11.06 -8.03 19.53
C ASP A 72 9.80 -7.17 19.47
N ILE A 73 8.78 -7.63 18.74
CA ILE A 73 7.55 -6.86 18.49
C ILE A 73 6.78 -6.64 19.79
N ASP A 74 6.64 -7.67 20.62
CA ASP A 74 5.85 -7.58 21.86
C ASP A 74 6.55 -6.68 22.90
N GLU A 75 7.89 -6.72 22.94
CA GLU A 75 8.69 -5.81 23.78
C GLU A 75 8.63 -4.37 23.27
N CYS A 76 8.64 -4.17 21.96
CA CYS A 76 8.52 -2.85 21.36
C CYS A 76 7.12 -2.26 21.58
N GLU A 77 6.05 -3.05 21.44
CA GLU A 77 4.68 -2.61 21.73
C GLU A 77 4.55 -2.20 23.19
N ARG A 78 5.09 -3.02 24.12
CA ARG A 78 5.11 -2.68 25.54
C ARG A 78 5.89 -1.37 25.81
N PHE A 79 7.06 -1.20 25.20
CA PHE A 79 7.84 0.02 25.31
C PHE A 79 7.03 1.25 24.88
N LEU A 80 6.37 1.19 23.72
CA LEU A 80 5.53 2.29 23.22
C LEU A 80 4.35 2.60 24.14
N ALA A 81 3.75 1.56 24.75
CA ALA A 81 2.60 1.73 25.64
C ALA A 81 2.98 2.28 27.03
N GLU A 82 4.23 2.02 27.50
CA GLU A 82 4.66 2.41 28.85
C GLU A 82 5.36 3.78 28.87
N THR A 83 5.82 4.31 27.71
CA THR A 83 6.69 5.50 27.68
C THR A 83 6.01 6.79 27.25
N ASP A 84 4.78 6.75 26.76
CA ASP A 84 4.06 7.90 26.16
C ASP A 84 4.89 8.71 25.16
N ILE A 85 5.91 8.03 24.56
CA ILE A 85 6.94 8.69 23.73
C ILE A 85 6.36 9.47 22.55
N MET A 86 5.27 8.97 21.96
CA MET A 86 4.62 9.66 20.85
C MET A 86 3.91 10.94 21.31
N GLU A 87 3.33 10.96 22.50
CA GLU A 87 2.74 12.17 23.09
C GLU A 87 3.79 13.21 23.38
N ILE A 88 4.94 12.79 23.94
CA ILE A 88 6.09 13.67 24.21
C ILE A 88 6.62 14.28 22.89
N LEU A 89 6.73 13.49 21.82
CA LEU A 89 7.19 13.99 20.53
C LEU A 89 6.19 14.96 19.88
N GLU A 90 4.90 14.77 20.11
CA GLU A 90 3.84 15.63 19.57
C GLU A 90 3.66 16.94 20.34
N GLU A 91 4.35 17.17 21.48
CA GLU A 91 4.34 18.43 22.22
C GLU A 91 5.15 19.55 21.55
N ASP A 92 6.15 19.22 20.72
CA ASP A 92 6.93 20.19 19.97
C ASP A 92 6.36 20.41 18.57
N ASP A 93 6.03 21.64 18.22
CA ASP A 93 5.37 21.99 16.96
C ASP A 93 6.17 21.58 15.73
N ASP A 94 7.50 21.74 15.74
CA ASP A 94 8.37 21.39 14.59
C ASP A 94 8.44 19.86 14.40
N VAL A 95 8.50 19.12 15.51
CA VAL A 95 8.48 17.64 15.51
C VAL A 95 7.11 17.13 15.08
N TYR A 96 6.04 17.73 15.56
CA TYR A 96 4.68 17.41 15.17
C TYR A 96 4.46 17.53 13.66
N ASP A 97 4.95 18.61 13.04
CA ASP A 97 4.87 18.81 11.60
C ASP A 97 5.59 17.70 10.81
N ILE A 98 6.76 17.24 11.30
CA ILE A 98 7.46 16.09 10.70
C ILE A 98 6.63 14.81 10.80
N ILE A 99 6.03 14.56 11.96
CA ILE A 99 5.17 13.40 12.21
C ILE A 99 3.96 13.40 11.26
N VAL A 100 3.30 14.56 11.13
CA VAL A 100 2.15 14.74 10.24
C VAL A 100 2.53 14.49 8.78
N ASP A 101 3.67 15.02 8.32
CA ASP A 101 4.16 14.82 6.97
C ASP A 101 4.40 13.33 6.66
N ILE A 102 5.08 12.61 7.57
CA ILE A 102 5.36 11.18 7.41
C ILE A 102 4.06 10.37 7.43
N LYS A 103 3.17 10.60 8.41
CA LYS A 103 1.87 9.90 8.53
C LYS A 103 0.98 10.16 7.30
N SER A 104 0.96 11.40 6.77
CA SER A 104 0.19 11.76 5.58
C SER A 104 0.76 11.07 4.33
N GLY A 105 2.07 11.15 4.12
CA GLY A 105 2.72 10.47 3.00
C GLY A 105 2.51 8.95 3.01
N ALA A 106 2.63 8.31 4.17
CA ALA A 106 2.36 6.89 4.31
C ALA A 106 0.90 6.53 3.96
N ARG A 107 -0.07 7.34 4.40
CA ARG A 107 -1.50 7.14 4.09
C ARG A 107 -1.76 7.23 2.59
N GLU A 108 -1.17 8.20 1.91
CA GLU A 108 -1.31 8.35 0.46
C GLU A 108 -0.70 7.17 -0.30
N LEU A 109 0.48 6.70 0.10
CA LEU A 109 1.12 5.53 -0.50
C LEU A 109 0.32 4.24 -0.27
N ILE A 110 -0.17 4.00 0.95
CA ILE A 110 -1.05 2.86 1.25
C ILE A 110 -2.30 2.91 0.36
N SER A 111 -2.95 4.08 0.26
CA SER A 111 -4.12 4.25 -0.61
C SER A 111 -3.78 3.96 -2.08
N HIS A 112 -2.61 4.42 -2.55
CA HIS A 112 -2.15 4.15 -3.91
C HIS A 112 -1.91 2.64 -4.15
N TYR A 113 -1.27 1.94 -3.23
CA TYR A 113 -1.01 0.50 -3.34
C TYR A 113 -2.31 -0.30 -3.36
N LEU A 114 -3.25 0.00 -2.45
CA LEU A 114 -4.55 -0.65 -2.40
C LEU A 114 -5.39 -0.42 -3.68
N ASN A 115 -5.36 0.80 -4.23
CA ASN A 115 -6.04 1.11 -5.48
C ASN A 115 -5.40 0.37 -6.66
N ARG A 116 -4.06 0.27 -6.71
CA ARG A 116 -3.35 -0.48 -7.74
C ARG A 116 -3.72 -1.96 -7.71
N ASP A 117 -3.80 -2.55 -6.52
CA ASP A 117 -4.14 -3.97 -6.36
C ASP A 117 -5.63 -4.23 -6.68
N ALA A 118 -6.52 -3.30 -6.33
CA ALA A 118 -7.93 -3.35 -6.74
C ALA A 118 -8.08 -3.31 -8.27
N HIS A 119 -7.32 -2.45 -8.95
CA HIS A 119 -7.30 -2.39 -10.42
C HIS A 119 -6.71 -3.65 -11.04
N ARG A 120 -5.65 -4.23 -10.44
CA ARG A 120 -5.06 -5.49 -10.90
C ARG A 120 -6.04 -6.64 -10.75
N SER A 121 -6.72 -6.77 -9.61
CA SER A 121 -7.73 -7.81 -9.39
C SER A 121 -8.92 -7.68 -10.34
N ALA A 122 -9.41 -6.46 -10.59
CA ALA A 122 -10.47 -6.21 -11.56
C ALA A 122 -10.02 -6.57 -12.98
N LEU A 123 -8.77 -6.28 -13.34
CA LEU A 123 -8.20 -6.67 -14.63
C LEU A 123 -8.07 -8.18 -14.77
N GLU A 124 -7.60 -8.88 -13.75
CA GLU A 124 -7.50 -10.36 -13.73
C GLU A 124 -8.88 -11.03 -13.84
N GLU A 125 -9.90 -10.49 -13.19
CA GLU A 125 -11.28 -10.96 -13.31
C GLU A 125 -11.81 -10.75 -14.72
N THR A 126 -11.57 -9.58 -15.30
CA THR A 126 -11.92 -9.26 -16.69
C THR A 126 -11.23 -10.20 -17.68
N ILE A 127 -9.93 -10.47 -17.48
CA ILE A 127 -9.16 -11.41 -18.30
C ILE A 127 -9.76 -12.81 -18.23
N ARG A 128 -10.14 -13.28 -17.04
CA ARG A 128 -10.77 -14.57 -16.85
C ARG A 128 -12.13 -14.66 -17.54
N GLU A 129 -12.94 -13.59 -17.46
CA GLU A 129 -14.24 -13.51 -18.15
C GLU A 129 -14.08 -13.53 -19.67
N VAL A 130 -13.09 -12.77 -20.20
CA VAL A 130 -12.73 -12.77 -21.62
C VAL A 130 -12.28 -14.17 -22.06
N GLY A 131 -11.42 -14.84 -21.28
CA GLY A 131 -10.99 -16.21 -21.58
C GLY A 131 -12.15 -17.19 -21.61
N THR A 132 -13.09 -17.10 -20.67
CA THR A 132 -14.30 -17.93 -20.64
C THR A 132 -15.21 -17.65 -21.85
N PHE A 133 -15.33 -16.38 -22.26
CA PHE A 133 -16.06 -15.97 -23.45
C PHE A 133 -15.46 -16.60 -24.73
N PHE A 134 -14.14 -16.52 -24.92
CA PHE A 134 -13.48 -17.12 -26.09
C PHE A 134 -13.57 -18.65 -26.08
N ALA A 135 -13.51 -19.31 -24.94
CA ALA A 135 -13.73 -20.76 -24.86
C ALA A 135 -15.14 -21.13 -25.30
N LYS A 136 -16.17 -20.42 -24.86
CA LYS A 136 -17.56 -20.61 -25.31
C LYS A 136 -17.77 -20.28 -26.78
N LEU A 137 -17.09 -19.23 -27.27
CA LEU A 137 -17.13 -18.86 -28.69
C LEU A 137 -16.53 -19.96 -29.57
N ASN A 138 -15.41 -20.53 -29.13
CA ASN A 138 -14.76 -21.64 -29.83
C ASN A 138 -15.62 -22.94 -29.84
N GLU A 139 -16.32 -23.22 -28.74
CA GLU A 139 -17.29 -24.30 -28.64
C GLU A 139 -18.50 -24.10 -29.57
N LEU A 140 -19.02 -22.88 -29.66
CA LEU A 140 -20.11 -22.49 -30.56
C LEU A 140 -19.71 -22.55 -32.05
N LEU A 141 -18.48 -22.10 -32.36
CA LEU A 141 -17.93 -22.17 -33.74
C LEU A 141 -17.71 -23.61 -34.19
N SER A 142 -17.35 -24.51 -33.29
CA SER A 142 -17.23 -25.92 -33.62
C SER A 142 -18.58 -26.63 -33.83
N GLY A 143 -19.70 -26.03 -33.35
CA GLY A 143 -21.07 -26.55 -33.43
C GLY A 143 -22.02 -25.88 -34.46
N VAL A 144 -21.56 -24.82 -35.15
CA VAL A 144 -22.33 -24.08 -36.21
C VAL A 144 -23.74 -23.63 -35.76
N ASP A 145 -23.85 -22.84 -34.73
CA ASP A 145 -25.08 -22.11 -34.37
C ASP A 145 -24.83 -20.58 -34.42
N THR A 146 -25.13 -20.01 -35.61
CA THR A 146 -24.85 -18.61 -35.95
C THR A 146 -25.67 -17.63 -35.08
N GLU A 147 -26.86 -17.98 -34.62
CA GLU A 147 -27.69 -17.11 -33.76
C GLU A 147 -27.09 -16.92 -32.37
N LYS A 148 -26.61 -18.02 -31.77
CA LYS A 148 -25.96 -17.96 -30.46
C LYS A 148 -24.63 -17.23 -30.49
N LEU A 149 -23.96 -17.24 -31.64
CA LEU A 149 -22.73 -16.47 -31.85
C LEU A 149 -22.99 -14.95 -31.80
N ILE A 150 -24.05 -14.50 -32.48
CA ILE A 150 -24.44 -13.09 -32.54
C ILE A 150 -24.80 -12.58 -31.12
N ASP A 151 -25.57 -13.38 -30.38
CA ASP A 151 -25.95 -13.04 -28.99
C ASP A 151 -24.75 -13.00 -28.05
N ALA A 152 -23.78 -13.92 -28.18
CA ALA A 152 -22.57 -13.96 -27.39
C ALA A 152 -21.68 -12.73 -27.66
N VAL A 153 -21.50 -12.35 -28.93
CA VAL A 153 -20.74 -11.15 -29.33
C VAL A 153 -21.42 -9.87 -28.84
N GLY A 154 -22.74 -9.79 -28.90
CA GLY A 154 -23.52 -8.64 -28.40
C GLY A 154 -23.39 -8.44 -26.88
N ASN A 155 -23.43 -9.53 -26.13
CA ASN A 155 -23.25 -9.52 -24.68
C ASN A 155 -21.80 -9.13 -24.28
N PHE A 156 -20.81 -9.62 -25.01
CA PHE A 156 -19.40 -9.26 -24.81
C PHE A 156 -19.14 -7.77 -25.08
N ALA A 157 -19.61 -7.25 -26.22
CA ALA A 157 -19.48 -5.83 -26.55
C ALA A 157 -20.13 -4.91 -25.50
N THR A 158 -21.25 -5.36 -24.91
CA THR A 158 -21.93 -4.65 -23.84
C THR A 158 -21.14 -4.70 -22.54
N GLY A 159 -20.51 -5.81 -22.24
CA GLY A 159 -19.60 -5.99 -21.08
C GLY A 159 -18.37 -5.09 -21.17
N LEU A 160 -17.69 -5.07 -22.31
CA LEU A 160 -16.53 -4.21 -22.56
C LEU A 160 -16.86 -2.71 -22.43
N LYS A 161 -18.03 -2.27 -22.92
CA LYS A 161 -18.50 -0.88 -22.74
C LYS A 161 -18.71 -0.50 -21.27
N ARG A 162 -19.19 -1.42 -20.45
CA ARG A 162 -19.38 -1.18 -18.99
C ARG A 162 -18.06 -1.05 -18.23
N LEU A 163 -17.01 -1.72 -18.69
CA LEU A 163 -15.68 -1.71 -18.07
C LEU A 163 -14.78 -0.58 -18.57
N ASN A 164 -15.27 0.26 -19.50
CA ASN A 164 -14.51 1.37 -20.07
C ASN A 164 -13.17 0.95 -20.71
N ILE A 165 -13.10 -0.31 -21.18
CA ILE A 165 -11.90 -0.88 -21.84
C ILE A 165 -11.89 -0.41 -23.29
N SER A 166 -10.79 0.19 -23.71
CA SER A 166 -10.63 0.67 -25.09
C SER A 166 -10.28 -0.47 -26.05
N GLU A 167 -10.55 -0.29 -27.35
CA GLU A 167 -10.11 -1.24 -28.40
C GLU A 167 -8.59 -1.45 -28.40
N GLU A 168 -7.82 -0.43 -28.01
CA GLU A 168 -6.36 -0.51 -27.91
C GLU A 168 -5.90 -1.42 -26.78
N ASP A 169 -6.60 -1.41 -25.65
CA ASP A 169 -6.30 -2.30 -24.51
C ASP A 169 -6.55 -3.76 -24.87
N VAL A 170 -7.65 -4.03 -25.57
CA VAL A 170 -7.97 -5.38 -26.08
C VAL A 170 -6.91 -5.85 -27.09
N LYS A 171 -6.47 -4.97 -28.01
CA LYS A 171 -5.42 -5.32 -29.00
C LYS A 171 -4.06 -5.59 -28.36
N LYS A 172 -3.68 -4.82 -27.33
CA LYS A 172 -2.46 -5.06 -26.56
C LYS A 172 -2.50 -6.41 -25.86
N PHE A 173 -3.63 -6.72 -25.25
CA PHE A 173 -3.83 -8.00 -24.56
C PHE A 173 -3.73 -9.19 -25.52
N LEU A 174 -4.43 -9.15 -26.65
CA LEU A 174 -4.38 -10.23 -27.64
C LEU A 174 -2.95 -10.49 -28.15
N LYS A 175 -2.14 -9.44 -28.35
CA LYS A 175 -0.72 -9.58 -28.69
C LYS A 175 0.08 -10.31 -27.62
N THR A 176 -0.17 -10.01 -26.34
CA THR A 176 0.53 -10.65 -25.20
C THR A 176 0.18 -12.13 -25.09
N VAL A 177 -1.07 -12.51 -25.39
CA VAL A 177 -1.53 -13.92 -25.38
C VAL A 177 -0.88 -14.71 -26.52
N ASP A 178 -0.73 -14.13 -27.72
CA ASP A 178 -0.07 -14.77 -28.87
C ASP A 178 1.44 -14.99 -28.62
N GLU A 179 2.10 -14.09 -27.87
CA GLU A 179 3.52 -14.22 -27.52
C GLU A 179 3.81 -15.27 -26.42
N VAL A 180 2.80 -15.65 -25.63
CA VAL A 180 2.94 -16.66 -24.57
C VAL A 180 2.67 -18.08 -25.09
N GLN A 181 2.04 -18.23 -26.28
CA GLN A 181 1.74 -19.53 -26.92
C GLN A 181 2.80 -19.99 -27.90
N GLN A 182 3.89 -19.24 -28.11
CA GLN A 182 5.07 -19.64 -28.86
C GLN A 182 6.23 -20.00 -27.93
#